data_aa1ffeaf0d11050c273f5264cd3c7272
#
_entry.id   aa1ffeaf0d11050c273f5264cd3c7272
#
_cell.length_a   1.000
_cell.length_b   1.000
_cell.length_c   1.000
_cell.angle_alpha   90.00
_cell.angle_beta   90.00
_cell.angle_gamma   90.00
#
_symmetry.space_group_name_H-M   'P 1'
#
loop_
_entity.id
_entity.type
_entity.pdbx_description
1 polymer ?
#
loop_
_entity_poly.entity_id
_entity_poly.type
_entity_poly.pdbx_seq_one_letter_code
_entity_poly.pdbx_strand_id
1 'polypeptide(L)'
;MRLWMAEDLLWHPKGENLEEVGTEYFDALVSSSFFQRSHGKSSRYVMHELLNDLAKFVSGEFSFRMEDDNSYDMSEKTRYLSYYRTYFDADRKFGGFHRAKGLRTFLLAHLSLESGWLGNEIPLDSLLEMRSLRVLSLSHYWNLTVLPNSIRKLKHLRYLNLSHTAIKVLPNSMCDLFNLQTLLLSCCHSLTKLPAKMGELVNLRHLDISGTNLIEMPPRIGKLKSLQTLSAFILGKNGDSGINELRKLRQLKGSLSVLKLENAVHYGDDLEANLNDKLQLNELLLKWGGHTGDTDDSQKDREILDQLQPRADLKKLTIVNYGGTAFPCWLGHVSYNLVSISLRKCKYCLSLPPFGNLPSLKYLYITELNNVEFIDSEFYGPAASTSKPFGSLNFAIEEDVAIAGMASF
;
A
#
# COMPACT_ATOMS: atom_id res chain seq x y z
N MET A 1 6.89 -11.98 6.39
CA MET A 1 5.80 -11.97 7.40
C MET A 1 4.44 -12.33 6.83
N ARG A 2 3.87 -11.59 5.84
CA ARG A 2 2.53 -11.92 5.29
C ARG A 2 2.39 -13.35 4.77
N LEU A 3 3.45 -13.91 4.18
CA LEU A 3 3.48 -15.32 3.74
C LEU A 3 3.47 -16.27 4.93
N TRP A 4 4.22 -15.97 6.00
CA TRP A 4 4.21 -16.77 7.23
C TRP A 4 2.84 -16.80 7.90
N MET A 5 2.15 -15.65 7.92
CA MET A 5 0.76 -15.57 8.39
C MET A 5 -0.18 -16.43 7.54
N ALA A 6 -0.04 -16.38 6.21
CA ALA A 6 -0.89 -17.16 5.31
C ALA A 6 -0.68 -18.68 5.47
N GLU A 7 0.53 -19.12 5.82
CA GLU A 7 0.88 -20.52 6.06
C GLU A 7 0.69 -20.99 7.50
N ASP A 8 0.18 -20.14 8.40
CA ASP A 8 0.07 -20.41 9.85
C ASP A 8 1.42 -20.78 10.51
N LEU A 9 2.51 -20.17 10.06
CA LEU A 9 3.85 -20.44 10.62
C LEU A 9 4.15 -19.61 11.87
N LEU A 10 3.33 -18.62 12.18
CA LEU A 10 3.47 -17.80 13.38
C LEU A 10 2.63 -18.39 14.50
N TRP A 11 3.32 -18.92 15.51
CA TRP A 11 2.66 -19.31 16.75
C TRP A 11 2.43 -18.08 17.62
N HIS A 12 1.22 -17.87 18.12
CA HIS A 12 0.87 -16.73 18.94
C HIS A 12 -0.18 -17.13 20.00
N PRO A 13 -0.09 -16.62 21.22
CA PRO A 13 -1.18 -16.66 22.18
C PRO A 13 -2.42 -15.92 21.67
N LYS A 14 -3.60 -16.33 22.09
CA LYS A 14 -4.83 -15.65 21.70
C LYS A 14 -4.78 -14.17 22.10
N GLY A 15 -4.87 -13.26 21.12
CA GLY A 15 -4.97 -11.81 21.33
C GLY A 15 -3.75 -11.01 20.89
N GLU A 16 -2.63 -11.64 20.54
CA GLU A 16 -1.46 -10.93 20.03
C GLU A 16 -1.59 -10.53 18.57
N ASN A 17 -0.92 -9.46 18.20
CA ASN A 17 -0.87 -8.96 16.83
C ASN A 17 0.12 -9.80 16.01
N LEU A 18 -0.39 -10.56 15.03
CA LEU A 18 0.43 -11.46 14.19
C LEU A 18 1.56 -10.75 13.44
N GLU A 19 1.39 -9.47 13.09
CA GLU A 19 2.44 -8.70 12.42
C GLU A 19 3.60 -8.38 13.37
N GLU A 20 3.30 -8.11 14.65
CA GLU A 20 4.32 -7.86 15.68
C GLU A 20 5.09 -9.15 15.97
N VAL A 21 4.39 -10.26 16.20
CA VAL A 21 5.00 -11.59 16.38
C VAL A 21 5.87 -11.96 15.18
N GLY A 22 5.38 -11.71 13.94
CA GLY A 22 6.15 -11.96 12.73
C GLY A 22 7.40 -11.07 12.61
N THR A 23 7.35 -9.86 13.13
CA THR A 23 8.51 -8.94 13.18
C THR A 23 9.54 -9.46 14.18
N GLU A 24 9.12 -9.84 15.39
CA GLU A 24 9.99 -10.42 16.40
C GLU A 24 10.69 -11.69 15.92
N TYR A 25 9.95 -12.60 15.25
CA TYR A 25 10.55 -13.81 14.66
C TYR A 25 11.58 -13.47 13.58
N PHE A 26 11.27 -12.48 12.73
CA PHE A 26 12.20 -12.07 11.67
C PHE A 26 13.46 -11.43 12.26
N ASP A 27 13.31 -10.55 13.25
CA ASP A 27 14.42 -9.89 13.93
C ASP A 27 15.28 -10.90 14.68
N ALA A 28 14.68 -11.93 15.30
CA ALA A 28 15.41 -13.03 15.91
C ALA A 28 16.23 -13.82 14.88
N LEU A 29 15.68 -14.08 13.68
CA LEU A 29 16.42 -14.77 12.61
C LEU A 29 17.56 -13.90 12.03
N VAL A 30 17.36 -12.59 11.95
CA VAL A 30 18.43 -11.65 11.54
C VAL A 30 19.52 -11.56 12.59
N SER A 31 19.17 -11.42 13.87
CA SER A 31 20.15 -11.36 14.97
C SER A 31 20.94 -12.65 15.13
N SER A 32 20.33 -13.80 14.83
CA SER A 32 20.98 -15.10 14.80
C SER A 32 21.73 -15.40 13.48
N SER A 33 21.91 -14.38 12.62
CA SER A 33 22.63 -14.48 11.34
C SER A 33 22.06 -15.47 10.31
N PHE A 34 20.78 -15.88 10.45
CA PHE A 34 20.08 -16.64 9.43
C PHE A 34 19.86 -15.83 8.16
N PHE A 35 19.61 -14.53 8.34
CA PHE A 35 19.48 -13.56 7.26
C PHE A 35 20.45 -12.41 7.43
N GLN A 36 21.06 -11.99 6.34
CA GLN A 36 21.97 -10.85 6.27
C GLN A 36 21.40 -9.80 5.31
N ARG A 37 21.63 -8.53 5.60
CA ARG A 37 21.24 -7.45 4.68
C ARG A 37 22.06 -7.53 3.39
N SER A 38 21.41 -7.45 2.25
CA SER A 38 22.07 -7.42 0.95
C SER A 38 22.82 -6.09 0.78
N HIS A 39 24.07 -6.12 0.34
CA HIS A 39 24.83 -4.93 0.02
C HIS A 39 24.14 -4.11 -1.07
N GLY A 40 23.91 -2.83 -0.82
CA GLY A 40 23.39 -1.85 -1.80
C GLY A 40 21.87 -1.68 -1.86
N LYS A 41 21.07 -2.50 -1.17
CA LYS A 41 19.59 -2.32 -1.11
C LYS A 41 19.10 -2.56 0.32
N SER A 42 18.79 -1.49 1.03
CA SER A 42 18.42 -1.51 2.46
C SER A 42 17.20 -2.38 2.85
N SER A 43 16.43 -2.84 1.87
CA SER A 43 15.18 -3.61 2.10
C SER A 43 15.29 -5.09 1.73
N ARG A 44 16.46 -5.59 1.32
CA ARG A 44 16.63 -7.00 0.93
C ARG A 44 17.52 -7.75 1.92
N TYR A 45 17.12 -9.00 2.17
CA TYR A 45 17.89 -9.93 3.00
C TYR A 45 18.24 -11.17 2.19
N VAL A 46 19.39 -11.75 2.48
CA VAL A 46 19.90 -12.96 1.85
C VAL A 46 20.17 -13.98 2.95
N MET A 47 19.78 -15.22 2.73
CA MET A 47 20.14 -16.32 3.61
C MET A 47 21.58 -16.77 3.31
N HIS A 48 22.34 -17.10 4.35
CA HIS A 48 23.70 -17.67 4.18
C HIS A 48 23.62 -18.98 3.37
N GLU A 49 24.58 -19.22 2.49
CA GLU A 49 24.57 -20.34 1.56
C GLU A 49 24.41 -21.70 2.29
N LEU A 50 25.20 -21.96 3.32
CA LEU A 50 25.12 -23.19 4.11
C LEU A 50 23.76 -23.37 4.78
N LEU A 51 23.13 -22.29 5.25
CA LEU A 51 21.79 -22.35 5.83
C LEU A 51 20.73 -22.61 4.77
N ASN A 52 20.89 -22.06 3.57
CA ASN A 52 20.02 -22.31 2.45
C ASN A 52 20.09 -23.80 2.01
N ASP A 53 21.28 -24.38 1.99
CA ASP A 53 21.46 -25.80 1.65
C ASP A 53 20.91 -26.72 2.74
N LEU A 54 21.12 -26.38 4.00
CA LEU A 54 20.49 -27.09 5.12
C LEU A 54 18.96 -27.02 5.03
N ALA A 55 18.40 -25.84 4.75
CA ALA A 55 16.95 -25.66 4.59
C ALA A 55 16.40 -26.51 3.43
N LYS A 56 17.10 -26.58 2.30
CA LYS A 56 16.75 -27.47 1.17
C LYS A 56 16.77 -28.92 1.59
N PHE A 57 17.81 -29.34 2.29
CA PHE A 57 17.96 -30.72 2.77
C PHE A 57 16.83 -31.12 3.74
N VAL A 58 16.55 -30.27 4.74
CA VAL A 58 15.51 -30.54 5.75
C VAL A 58 14.12 -30.52 5.14
N SER A 59 13.86 -29.61 4.19
CA SER A 59 12.56 -29.52 3.53
C SER A 59 12.24 -30.71 2.62
N GLY A 60 13.25 -31.37 2.11
CA GLY A 60 13.12 -32.60 1.31
C GLY A 60 12.06 -32.50 0.21
N GLU A 61 11.17 -33.50 0.12
CA GLU A 61 10.10 -33.52 -0.90
C GLU A 61 8.96 -32.51 -0.69
N PHE A 62 8.91 -31.84 0.47
CA PHE A 62 7.85 -30.86 0.76
C PHE A 62 8.06 -29.54 0.03
N SER A 63 9.30 -29.17 -0.28
CA SER A 63 9.64 -27.94 -0.97
C SER A 63 10.27 -28.24 -2.33
N PHE A 64 9.74 -27.61 -3.36
CA PHE A 64 10.22 -27.80 -4.71
C PHE A 64 10.54 -26.45 -5.37
N ARG A 65 11.64 -26.41 -6.11
CA ARG A 65 12.10 -25.20 -6.81
C ARG A 65 12.32 -25.52 -8.28
N MET A 66 11.57 -24.83 -9.14
CA MET A 66 11.68 -24.96 -10.59
C MET A 66 12.60 -23.85 -11.13
N GLU A 67 13.81 -24.22 -11.53
CA GLU A 67 14.82 -23.26 -12.02
C GLU A 67 15.07 -23.36 -13.53
N ASP A 68 14.92 -24.55 -14.12
CA ASP A 68 15.28 -24.83 -15.51
C ASP A 68 14.06 -25.15 -16.38
N ASP A 69 14.30 -25.34 -17.71
CA ASP A 69 13.29 -25.72 -18.70
C ASP A 69 12.99 -27.23 -18.77
N ASN A 70 13.50 -28.00 -17.81
CA ASN A 70 13.26 -29.40 -17.75
C ASN A 70 11.84 -29.75 -17.28
N SER A 71 11.35 -30.93 -17.73
CA SER A 71 10.12 -31.49 -17.17
C SER A 71 10.43 -32.02 -15.76
N TYR A 72 9.63 -31.64 -14.80
CA TYR A 72 9.81 -32.02 -13.41
C TYR A 72 8.76 -33.04 -12.98
N ASP A 73 9.22 -34.11 -12.30
CA ASP A 73 8.36 -35.07 -11.65
C ASP A 73 8.15 -34.66 -10.18
N MET A 74 7.05 -33.91 -9.93
CA MET A 74 6.74 -33.44 -8.59
C MET A 74 6.20 -34.55 -7.71
N SER A 75 6.68 -34.58 -6.45
CA SER A 75 6.17 -35.50 -5.43
C SER A 75 4.75 -35.12 -5.00
N GLU A 76 3.91 -36.10 -4.68
CA GLU A 76 2.60 -35.90 -4.04
C GLU A 76 2.70 -35.20 -2.67
N LYS A 77 3.87 -35.27 -2.03
CA LYS A 77 4.18 -34.61 -0.76
C LYS A 77 4.47 -33.13 -0.91
N THR A 78 4.70 -32.62 -2.14
CA THR A 78 5.04 -31.21 -2.38
C THR A 78 3.94 -30.30 -1.85
N ARG A 79 4.35 -29.36 -0.99
CA ARG A 79 3.49 -28.34 -0.34
C ARG A 79 3.87 -26.94 -0.76
N TYR A 80 5.14 -26.70 -1.02
CA TYR A 80 5.71 -25.38 -1.30
C TYR A 80 6.43 -25.43 -2.64
N LEU A 81 6.02 -24.58 -3.58
CA LEU A 81 6.60 -24.49 -4.90
C LEU A 81 7.05 -23.06 -5.19
N SER A 82 8.32 -22.89 -5.48
CA SER A 82 8.85 -21.69 -6.07
C SER A 82 9.21 -21.92 -7.54
N TYR A 83 8.75 -21.01 -8.39
CA TYR A 83 8.97 -21.11 -9.82
C TYR A 83 9.78 -19.90 -10.30
N TYR A 84 10.90 -20.19 -10.95
CA TYR A 84 11.71 -19.20 -11.64
C TYR A 84 11.31 -19.16 -13.10
N ARG A 85 10.88 -18.00 -13.53
CA ARG A 85 10.46 -17.76 -14.91
C ARG A 85 11.69 -17.56 -15.79
N THR A 86 11.74 -18.27 -16.91
CA THR A 86 12.79 -18.17 -17.92
C THR A 86 12.25 -17.59 -19.23
N TYR A 87 13.13 -17.29 -20.20
CA TYR A 87 12.75 -16.74 -21.50
C TYR A 87 11.96 -17.72 -22.38
N PHE A 88 12.14 -19.03 -22.16
CA PHE A 88 11.59 -20.11 -22.97
C PHE A 88 10.76 -21.09 -22.15
N ASP A 89 9.87 -20.56 -21.31
CA ASP A 89 8.98 -21.45 -20.57
C ASP A 89 8.10 -22.25 -21.49
N ALA A 90 8.24 -23.56 -21.46
CA ALA A 90 7.43 -24.48 -22.21
C ALA A 90 6.39 -25.16 -21.30
N ASP A 91 5.20 -25.46 -21.84
CA ASP A 91 4.13 -26.23 -21.16
C ASP A 91 4.62 -27.48 -20.44
N ARG A 92 5.69 -28.08 -20.94
CA ARG A 92 6.31 -29.31 -20.38
C ARG A 92 6.74 -29.15 -18.91
N LYS A 93 7.11 -27.93 -18.47
CA LYS A 93 7.49 -27.67 -17.06
C LYS A 93 6.39 -28.05 -16.09
N PHE A 94 5.15 -27.85 -16.49
CA PHE A 94 3.99 -27.99 -15.62
C PHE A 94 3.34 -29.38 -15.71
N GLY A 95 3.90 -30.29 -16.48
CA GLY A 95 3.35 -31.63 -16.67
C GLY A 95 3.19 -32.46 -15.38
N GLY A 96 4.04 -32.19 -14.37
CA GLY A 96 3.98 -32.84 -13.06
C GLY A 96 2.99 -32.24 -12.06
N PHE A 97 2.30 -31.12 -12.39
CA PHE A 97 1.40 -30.42 -11.47
C PHE A 97 0.21 -31.26 -11.00
N HIS A 98 -0.28 -32.17 -11.85
CA HIS A 98 -1.39 -33.05 -11.52
C HIS A 98 -1.12 -33.96 -10.29
N ARG A 99 0.16 -34.20 -9.93
CA ARG A 99 0.57 -34.96 -8.75
C ARG A 99 0.55 -34.13 -7.47
N ALA A 100 0.91 -32.85 -7.52
CA ALA A 100 1.03 -31.99 -6.36
C ALA A 100 -0.31 -31.49 -5.82
N LYS A 101 -1.31 -32.36 -5.69
CA LYS A 101 -2.68 -32.01 -5.22
C LYS A 101 -2.73 -31.36 -3.84
N GLY A 102 -1.70 -31.59 -3.03
CA GLY A 102 -1.56 -31.03 -1.69
C GLY A 102 -0.80 -29.71 -1.64
N LEU A 103 -0.54 -29.05 -2.79
CA LEU A 103 0.19 -27.79 -2.85
C LEU A 103 -0.53 -26.69 -2.04
N ARG A 104 0.23 -26.01 -1.18
CA ARG A 104 -0.26 -24.91 -0.33
C ARG A 104 0.26 -23.56 -0.80
N THR A 105 1.50 -23.54 -1.28
CA THR A 105 2.17 -22.30 -1.71
C THR A 105 2.68 -22.43 -3.13
N PHE A 106 2.27 -21.50 -3.99
CA PHE A 106 2.85 -21.24 -5.30
C PHE A 106 3.43 -19.83 -5.32
N LEU A 107 4.73 -19.72 -5.43
CA LEU A 107 5.45 -18.44 -5.51
C LEU A 107 6.16 -18.30 -6.83
N LEU A 108 5.86 -17.24 -7.56
CA LEU A 108 6.70 -16.82 -8.66
C LEU A 108 7.89 -16.04 -8.11
N ALA A 109 9.10 -16.54 -8.36
CA ALA A 109 10.34 -15.84 -8.07
C ALA A 109 10.85 -15.16 -9.35
N HIS A 110 11.16 -13.87 -9.25
CA HIS A 110 11.66 -13.09 -10.37
C HIS A 110 13.16 -12.83 -10.16
N LEU A 111 14.01 -13.24 -11.12
CA LEU A 111 15.46 -13.12 -11.00
C LEU A 111 16.01 -11.75 -11.41
N SER A 112 15.35 -11.00 -12.28
CA SER A 112 15.89 -9.75 -12.81
C SER A 112 14.81 -8.76 -13.21
N LEU A 113 15.11 -7.47 -13.03
CA LEU A 113 14.33 -6.34 -13.54
C LEU A 113 14.61 -6.05 -15.03
N GLU A 114 15.52 -6.78 -15.64
CA GLU A 114 15.85 -6.60 -17.05
C GLU A 114 14.78 -7.27 -17.89
N SER A 115 13.93 -6.43 -18.41
CA SER A 115 12.78 -6.70 -19.24
C SER A 115 13.20 -7.39 -20.55
N GLY A 116 13.11 -8.70 -20.55
CA GLY A 116 13.05 -9.50 -21.76
C GLY A 116 11.67 -10.11 -21.89
N TRP A 117 11.33 -10.55 -23.09
CA TRP A 117 10.11 -11.30 -23.38
C TRP A 117 10.18 -12.66 -22.67
N LEU A 118 9.68 -12.70 -21.41
CA LEU A 118 9.64 -13.93 -20.64
C LEU A 118 8.48 -14.81 -21.14
N GLY A 119 8.66 -16.13 -21.12
CA GLY A 119 7.64 -17.12 -21.47
C GLY A 119 6.31 -16.83 -20.77
N ASN A 120 5.20 -16.96 -21.47
CA ASN A 120 3.92 -16.35 -21.08
C ASN A 120 2.91 -17.35 -20.52
N GLU A 121 3.26 -18.62 -20.49
CA GLU A 121 2.31 -19.64 -20.15
C GLU A 121 2.34 -19.95 -18.66
N ILE A 122 1.19 -19.72 -18.04
CA ILE A 122 0.91 -20.13 -16.66
C ILE A 122 -0.05 -21.29 -16.75
N PRO A 123 0.17 -22.38 -16.03
CA PRO A 123 -0.82 -23.44 -15.91
C PRO A 123 -1.95 -23.00 -14.98
N LEU A 124 -2.60 -21.88 -15.32
CA LEU A 124 -3.58 -21.23 -14.43
C LEU A 124 -4.73 -22.18 -14.11
N ASP A 125 -5.23 -22.92 -15.10
CA ASP A 125 -6.32 -23.89 -14.89
C ASP A 125 -5.89 -25.00 -13.91
N SER A 126 -4.69 -25.53 -14.05
CA SER A 126 -4.14 -26.53 -13.12
C SER A 126 -3.97 -25.98 -11.70
N LEU A 127 -3.46 -24.74 -11.57
CA LEU A 127 -3.32 -24.06 -10.28
C LEU A 127 -4.68 -23.84 -9.60
N LEU A 128 -5.73 -23.48 -10.36
CA LEU A 128 -7.05 -23.23 -9.83
C LEU A 128 -7.82 -24.51 -9.40
N GLU A 129 -7.33 -25.70 -9.78
CA GLU A 129 -7.81 -26.99 -9.25
C GLU A 129 -7.13 -27.40 -7.93
N MET A 130 -6.04 -26.74 -7.54
CA MET A 130 -5.28 -27.03 -6.30
C MET A 130 -5.99 -26.43 -5.06
N ARG A 131 -7.04 -27.08 -4.62
CA ARG A 131 -7.93 -26.59 -3.55
C ARG A 131 -7.24 -26.34 -2.20
N SER A 132 -6.06 -26.91 -1.98
CA SER A 132 -5.27 -26.72 -0.75
C SER A 132 -4.44 -25.44 -0.73
N LEU A 133 -4.42 -24.66 -1.84
CA LEU A 133 -3.63 -23.42 -1.93
C LEU A 133 -4.05 -22.42 -0.88
N ARG A 134 -3.05 -21.93 -0.16
CA ARG A 134 -3.10 -20.83 0.82
C ARG A 134 -2.42 -19.57 0.28
N VAL A 135 -1.37 -19.78 -0.51
CA VAL A 135 -0.56 -18.70 -1.09
C VAL A 135 -0.48 -18.89 -2.60
N LEU A 136 -0.88 -17.87 -3.35
CA LEU A 136 -0.76 -17.79 -4.79
C LEU A 136 -0.15 -16.46 -5.20
N SER A 137 1.04 -16.51 -5.81
CA SER A 137 1.69 -15.33 -6.39
C SER A 137 1.84 -15.50 -7.89
N LEU A 138 1.17 -14.64 -8.65
CA LEU A 138 1.24 -14.52 -10.10
C LEU A 138 1.79 -13.14 -10.50
N SER A 139 2.61 -12.52 -9.62
CA SER A 139 3.18 -11.20 -9.88
C SER A 139 4.06 -11.21 -11.13
N HIS A 140 4.08 -10.07 -11.84
CA HIS A 140 4.86 -9.89 -13.08
C HIS A 140 4.44 -10.78 -14.28
N TYR A 141 3.28 -11.40 -14.24
CA TYR A 141 2.68 -12.01 -15.43
C TYR A 141 1.95 -10.95 -16.27
N TRP A 142 2.66 -10.35 -17.19
CA TRP A 142 2.22 -9.20 -17.99
C TRP A 142 1.03 -9.49 -18.90
N ASN A 143 0.86 -10.74 -19.33
CA ASN A 143 -0.28 -11.17 -20.16
C ASN A 143 -1.45 -11.71 -19.36
N LEU A 144 -1.38 -11.75 -18.05
CA LEU A 144 -2.54 -12.09 -17.25
C LEU A 144 -3.52 -10.90 -17.27
N THR A 145 -4.50 -10.96 -18.19
CA THR A 145 -5.50 -9.89 -18.37
C THR A 145 -6.81 -10.16 -17.64
N VAL A 146 -7.11 -11.43 -17.36
CA VAL A 146 -8.36 -11.88 -16.73
C VAL A 146 -8.07 -12.97 -15.73
N LEU A 147 -8.66 -12.86 -14.56
CA LEU A 147 -8.67 -13.92 -13.56
C LEU A 147 -9.98 -14.72 -13.71
N PRO A 148 -9.92 -16.05 -13.95
CA PRO A 148 -11.12 -16.86 -14.19
C PRO A 148 -12.02 -16.97 -12.96
N ASN A 149 -13.31 -17.19 -13.19
CA ASN A 149 -14.29 -17.42 -12.12
C ASN A 149 -13.98 -18.66 -11.26
N SER A 150 -13.19 -19.61 -11.77
CA SER A 150 -12.73 -20.80 -11.04
C SER A 150 -11.85 -20.47 -9.83
N ILE A 151 -11.33 -19.23 -9.70
CA ILE A 151 -10.59 -18.77 -8.50
C ILE A 151 -11.39 -19.03 -7.21
N ARG A 152 -12.71 -18.97 -7.25
CA ARG A 152 -13.59 -19.29 -6.11
C ARG A 152 -13.42 -20.68 -5.51
N LYS A 153 -12.78 -21.63 -6.27
CA LYS A 153 -12.49 -22.99 -5.78
C LYS A 153 -11.41 -23.01 -4.69
N LEU A 154 -10.54 -22.00 -4.65
CA LEU A 154 -9.41 -21.91 -3.72
C LEU A 154 -9.86 -21.40 -2.34
N LYS A 155 -10.76 -22.12 -1.67
CA LYS A 155 -11.37 -21.70 -0.39
C LYS A 155 -10.38 -21.51 0.77
N HIS A 156 -9.19 -22.09 0.69
CA HIS A 156 -8.13 -21.93 1.69
C HIS A 156 -7.17 -20.78 1.38
N LEU A 157 -7.37 -20.05 0.26
CA LEU A 157 -6.47 -18.98 -0.15
C LEU A 157 -6.51 -17.83 0.85
N ARG A 158 -5.32 -17.44 1.33
CA ARG A 158 -5.10 -16.35 2.30
C ARG A 158 -4.25 -15.22 1.74
N TYR A 159 -3.42 -15.53 0.76
CA TYR A 159 -2.54 -14.56 0.11
C TYR A 159 -2.65 -14.71 -1.39
N LEU A 160 -3.01 -13.60 -2.06
CA LEU A 160 -3.07 -13.49 -3.51
C LEU A 160 -2.26 -12.28 -3.97
N ASN A 161 -1.24 -12.53 -4.78
CA ASN A 161 -0.43 -11.48 -5.38
C ASN A 161 -0.56 -11.49 -6.90
N LEU A 162 -1.14 -10.43 -7.43
CA LEU A 162 -1.34 -10.17 -8.86
C LEU A 162 -0.61 -8.89 -9.30
N SER A 163 0.34 -8.39 -8.49
CA SER A 163 1.06 -7.13 -8.77
C SER A 163 1.81 -7.22 -10.10
N HIS A 164 1.89 -6.09 -10.81
CA HIS A 164 2.56 -5.99 -12.09
C HIS A 164 1.97 -6.93 -13.17
N THR A 165 0.66 -7.14 -13.17
CA THR A 165 -0.07 -7.87 -14.22
C THR A 165 -0.90 -6.90 -15.08
N ALA A 166 -1.32 -7.36 -16.27
CA ALA A 166 -2.20 -6.59 -17.15
C ALA A 166 -3.70 -6.82 -16.85
N ILE A 167 -4.04 -7.27 -15.63
CA ILE A 167 -5.43 -7.52 -15.25
C ILE A 167 -6.28 -6.27 -15.43
N LYS A 168 -7.38 -6.41 -16.16
CA LYS A 168 -8.35 -5.34 -16.42
C LYS A 168 -9.52 -5.39 -15.45
N VAL A 169 -9.97 -6.57 -15.10
CA VAL A 169 -11.14 -6.82 -14.25
C VAL A 169 -10.89 -8.01 -13.34
N LEU A 170 -11.29 -7.88 -12.08
CA LEU A 170 -11.35 -8.99 -11.14
C LEU A 170 -12.78 -9.56 -11.09
N PRO A 171 -12.95 -10.88 -11.12
CA PRO A 171 -14.29 -11.48 -11.12
C PRO A 171 -14.96 -11.34 -9.75
N ASN A 172 -16.28 -11.14 -9.73
CA ASN A 172 -17.05 -11.11 -8.48
C ASN A 172 -16.93 -12.40 -7.66
N SER A 173 -16.68 -13.54 -8.32
CA SER A 173 -16.44 -14.84 -7.66
C SER A 173 -15.19 -14.87 -6.79
N MET A 174 -14.27 -13.92 -6.95
CA MET A 174 -13.12 -13.75 -6.05
C MET A 174 -13.56 -13.37 -4.63
N CYS A 175 -14.71 -12.71 -4.50
CA CYS A 175 -15.25 -12.33 -3.19
C CYS A 175 -15.76 -13.54 -2.37
N ASP A 176 -15.82 -14.73 -2.96
CA ASP A 176 -16.09 -16.00 -2.28
C ASP A 176 -14.86 -16.57 -1.53
N LEU A 177 -13.71 -15.90 -1.61
CA LEU A 177 -12.47 -16.28 -0.91
C LEU A 177 -12.48 -15.75 0.52
N PHE A 178 -13.36 -16.22 1.35
CA PHE A 178 -13.60 -15.70 2.71
C PHE A 178 -12.37 -15.75 3.63
N ASN A 179 -11.38 -16.60 3.34
CA ASN A 179 -10.14 -16.70 4.11
C ASN A 179 -9.04 -15.74 3.62
N LEU A 180 -9.29 -14.95 2.56
CA LEU A 180 -8.28 -14.07 2.00
C LEU A 180 -7.91 -12.97 2.99
N GLN A 181 -6.61 -12.88 3.32
CA GLN A 181 -6.03 -11.92 4.26
C GLN A 181 -5.20 -10.86 3.56
N THR A 182 -4.56 -11.21 2.45
CA THR A 182 -3.70 -10.30 1.69
C THR A 182 -4.04 -10.34 0.21
N LEU A 183 -4.31 -9.19 -0.38
CA LEU A 183 -4.51 -8.98 -1.82
C LEU A 183 -3.57 -7.88 -2.30
N LEU A 184 -2.65 -8.23 -3.19
CA LEU A 184 -1.69 -7.30 -3.78
C LEU A 184 -1.99 -7.13 -5.27
N LEU A 185 -2.23 -5.88 -5.66
CA LEU A 185 -2.59 -5.45 -7.02
C LEU A 185 -1.70 -4.27 -7.48
N SER A 186 -0.56 -4.05 -6.79
CA SER A 186 0.29 -2.90 -7.12
C SER A 186 0.75 -2.93 -8.57
N CYS A 187 0.75 -1.75 -9.22
CA CYS A 187 1.14 -1.58 -10.62
C CYS A 187 0.31 -2.41 -11.63
N CYS A 188 -0.94 -2.77 -11.30
CA CYS A 188 -1.91 -3.28 -12.27
C CYS A 188 -2.53 -2.10 -13.03
N HIS A 189 -1.78 -1.50 -13.94
CA HIS A 189 -2.17 -0.25 -14.62
C HIS A 189 -3.44 -0.37 -15.47
N SER A 190 -3.84 -1.57 -15.87
CA SER A 190 -5.07 -1.81 -16.65
C SER A 190 -6.32 -1.97 -15.76
N LEU A 191 -6.16 -2.08 -14.44
CA LEU A 191 -7.26 -2.30 -13.50
C LEU A 191 -7.95 -0.98 -13.19
N THR A 192 -9.24 -0.86 -13.57
CA THR A 192 -10.04 0.36 -13.39
C THR A 192 -11.13 0.23 -12.34
N LYS A 193 -11.54 -0.99 -11.97
CA LYS A 193 -12.59 -1.26 -10.96
C LYS A 193 -12.27 -2.49 -10.15
N LEU A 194 -12.62 -2.44 -8.86
CA LEU A 194 -12.66 -3.60 -7.98
C LEU A 194 -14.06 -4.23 -7.98
N PRO A 195 -14.20 -5.52 -7.62
CA PRO A 195 -15.49 -6.16 -7.51
C PRO A 195 -16.45 -5.44 -6.55
N ALA A 196 -17.71 -5.25 -6.93
CA ALA A 196 -18.68 -4.57 -6.08
C ALA A 196 -18.93 -5.27 -4.73
N LYS A 197 -18.71 -6.59 -4.68
CA LYS A 197 -18.85 -7.41 -3.47
C LYS A 197 -17.57 -7.48 -2.61
N MET A 198 -16.57 -6.64 -2.89
CA MET A 198 -15.28 -6.65 -2.18
C MET A 198 -15.43 -6.58 -0.65
N GLY A 199 -16.46 -5.87 -0.14
CA GLY A 199 -16.76 -5.79 1.28
C GLY A 199 -17.15 -7.13 1.95
N GLU A 200 -17.31 -8.21 1.19
CA GLU A 200 -17.58 -9.56 1.71
C GLU A 200 -16.30 -10.30 2.15
N LEU A 201 -15.11 -9.80 1.77
CA LEU A 201 -13.81 -10.34 2.19
C LEU A 201 -13.46 -9.92 3.63
N VAL A 202 -14.28 -10.29 4.60
CA VAL A 202 -14.23 -9.79 5.98
C VAL A 202 -12.91 -10.06 6.71
N ASN A 203 -12.13 -11.05 6.27
CA ASN A 203 -10.83 -11.40 6.84
C ASN A 203 -9.66 -10.66 6.16
N LEU A 204 -9.94 -9.79 5.16
CA LEU A 204 -8.89 -9.06 4.46
C LEU A 204 -8.23 -8.05 5.41
N ARG A 205 -6.91 -8.17 5.56
CA ARG A 205 -6.05 -7.32 6.41
C ARG A 205 -5.18 -6.37 5.58
N HIS A 206 -4.76 -6.81 4.41
CA HIS A 206 -3.83 -6.06 3.57
C HIS A 206 -4.36 -5.95 2.15
N LEU A 207 -4.60 -4.73 1.69
CA LEU A 207 -4.98 -4.40 0.32
C LEU A 207 -4.00 -3.38 -0.26
N ASP A 208 -3.24 -3.80 -1.27
CA ASP A 208 -2.35 -2.91 -2.00
C ASP A 208 -2.87 -2.71 -3.43
N ILE A 209 -3.29 -1.49 -3.72
CA ILE A 209 -3.79 -1.02 -5.02
C ILE A 209 -2.94 0.14 -5.57
N SER A 210 -1.71 0.30 -5.05
CA SER A 210 -0.81 1.35 -5.50
C SER A 210 -0.48 1.20 -6.99
N GLY A 211 -0.45 2.32 -7.72
CA GLY A 211 -0.14 2.30 -9.15
C GLY A 211 -1.20 1.65 -10.03
N THR A 212 -2.42 1.44 -9.55
CA THR A 212 -3.57 1.06 -10.39
C THR A 212 -4.26 2.30 -10.97
N ASN A 213 -5.07 2.10 -12.02
CA ASN A 213 -5.92 3.15 -12.61
C ASN A 213 -7.37 3.08 -12.09
N LEU A 214 -7.56 2.69 -10.83
CA LEU A 214 -8.89 2.62 -10.23
C LEU A 214 -9.59 3.98 -10.26
N ILE A 215 -10.86 3.94 -10.65
CA ILE A 215 -11.69 5.14 -10.75
C ILE A 215 -12.24 5.51 -9.38
N GLU A 216 -12.64 4.52 -8.58
CA GLU A 216 -13.27 4.66 -7.26
C GLU A 216 -13.11 3.39 -6.43
N MET A 217 -13.32 3.51 -5.11
CA MET A 217 -13.45 2.34 -4.24
C MET A 217 -14.81 1.65 -4.48
N PRO A 218 -14.89 0.32 -4.28
CA PRO A 218 -16.17 -0.38 -4.36
C PRO A 218 -17.10 0.02 -3.21
N PRO A 219 -18.44 -0.06 -3.41
CA PRO A 219 -19.40 0.25 -2.36
C PRO A 219 -19.21 -0.68 -1.15
N ARG A 220 -19.51 -0.17 0.04
CA ARG A 220 -19.45 -0.91 1.30
C ARG A 220 -18.07 -1.47 1.65
N ILE A 221 -16.99 -0.87 1.14
CA ILE A 221 -15.61 -1.24 1.50
C ILE A 221 -15.36 -1.13 3.01
N GLY A 222 -16.05 -0.25 3.70
CA GLY A 222 -16.00 -0.10 5.16
C GLY A 222 -16.49 -1.31 5.96
N LYS A 223 -17.02 -2.37 5.31
CA LYS A 223 -17.28 -3.67 5.96
C LYS A 223 -16.01 -4.44 6.29
N LEU A 224 -14.88 -4.11 5.66
CA LEU A 224 -13.59 -4.75 5.90
C LEU A 224 -12.98 -4.33 7.25
N LYS A 225 -13.64 -4.70 8.36
CA LYS A 225 -13.24 -4.27 9.71
C LYS A 225 -11.85 -4.73 10.13
N SER A 226 -11.35 -5.81 9.54
CA SER A 226 -10.01 -6.37 9.80
C SER A 226 -8.91 -5.69 8.99
N LEU A 227 -9.24 -4.72 8.11
CA LEU A 227 -8.28 -4.11 7.20
C LEU A 227 -7.29 -3.21 7.97
N GLN A 228 -6.01 -3.56 7.91
CA GLN A 228 -4.91 -2.91 8.61
C GLN A 228 -4.07 -2.05 7.67
N THR A 229 -3.86 -2.47 6.42
CA THR A 229 -3.14 -1.66 5.44
C THR A 229 -3.95 -1.50 4.17
N LEU A 230 -4.04 -0.26 3.72
CA LEU A 230 -4.68 0.14 2.48
C LEU A 230 -3.77 1.19 1.83
N SER A 231 -3.23 0.90 0.65
CA SER A 231 -2.30 1.82 -0.02
C SER A 231 -2.98 3.10 -0.52
N ALA A 232 -4.24 3.01 -0.95
CA ALA A 232 -5.02 4.17 -1.37
C ALA A 232 -6.52 3.99 -1.12
N PHE A 233 -7.21 5.09 -0.80
CA PHE A 233 -8.66 5.21 -0.78
C PHE A 233 -9.07 6.24 -1.85
N ILE A 234 -9.86 5.82 -2.83
CA ILE A 234 -10.19 6.62 -4.02
C ILE A 234 -11.68 6.97 -3.97
N LEU A 235 -11.99 8.25 -3.84
CA LEU A 235 -13.38 8.73 -3.79
C LEU A 235 -14.03 8.67 -5.16
N GLY A 236 -15.25 8.13 -5.21
CA GLY A 236 -16.10 8.09 -6.40
C GLY A 236 -16.99 9.33 -6.51
N LYS A 237 -17.46 9.62 -7.73
CA LYS A 237 -18.35 10.76 -8.01
C LYS A 237 -19.77 10.57 -7.47
N ASN A 238 -20.24 9.34 -7.31
CA ASN A 238 -21.65 9.03 -7.07
C ASN A 238 -22.01 8.81 -5.59
N GLY A 239 -21.14 9.12 -4.66
CA GLY A 239 -21.41 9.04 -3.21
C GLY A 239 -21.40 7.63 -2.59
N ASP A 240 -21.55 6.55 -3.37
CA ASP A 240 -21.59 5.16 -2.87
C ASP A 240 -20.27 4.69 -2.25
N SER A 241 -19.16 5.31 -2.65
CA SER A 241 -17.80 5.11 -2.13
C SER A 241 -17.29 6.38 -1.44
N GLY A 242 -18.16 7.00 -0.67
CA GLY A 242 -17.87 8.25 0.05
C GLY A 242 -16.85 8.08 1.17
N ILE A 243 -16.38 9.21 1.66
CA ILE A 243 -15.39 9.30 2.74
C ILE A 243 -15.85 8.60 4.04
N ASN A 244 -17.18 8.48 4.25
CA ASN A 244 -17.80 7.78 5.37
C ASN A 244 -17.45 6.29 5.42
N GLU A 245 -17.14 5.67 4.28
CA GLU A 245 -16.68 4.28 4.26
C GLU A 245 -15.26 4.18 4.87
N LEU A 246 -14.42 5.19 4.67
CA LEU A 246 -13.09 5.26 5.30
C LEU A 246 -13.19 5.34 6.82
N ARG A 247 -14.15 6.08 7.38
CA ARG A 247 -14.39 6.15 8.83
C ARG A 247 -14.56 4.78 9.47
N LYS A 248 -15.22 3.85 8.76
CA LYS A 248 -15.52 2.51 9.27
C LYS A 248 -14.27 1.62 9.40
N LEU A 249 -13.16 1.96 8.74
CA LEU A 249 -11.90 1.19 8.72
C LEU A 249 -10.98 1.62 9.87
N ARG A 250 -11.32 1.25 11.11
CA ARG A 250 -10.65 1.74 12.33
C ARG A 250 -9.26 1.14 12.58
N GLN A 251 -8.94 0.00 11.96
CA GLN A 251 -7.66 -0.71 12.19
C GLN A 251 -6.55 -0.31 11.21
N LEU A 252 -6.79 0.70 10.37
CA LEU A 252 -5.78 1.15 9.41
C LEU A 252 -4.54 1.69 10.11
N LYS A 253 -3.37 1.26 9.64
CA LYS A 253 -2.04 1.63 10.13
C LYS A 253 -1.05 1.86 8.99
N GLY A 254 0.09 2.49 9.32
CA GLY A 254 1.15 2.76 8.35
C GLY A 254 0.84 3.94 7.44
N SER A 255 0.86 3.75 6.13
CA SER A 255 0.69 4.81 5.13
C SER A 255 -0.67 4.70 4.45
N LEU A 256 -1.36 5.82 4.26
CA LEU A 256 -2.63 5.91 3.54
C LEU A 256 -2.60 7.07 2.55
N SER A 257 -3.05 6.84 1.31
CA SER A 257 -3.32 7.89 0.33
C SER A 257 -4.82 8.04 0.15
N VAL A 258 -5.37 9.25 0.32
CA VAL A 258 -6.76 9.57 -0.02
C VAL A 258 -6.76 10.38 -1.31
N LEU A 259 -7.39 9.85 -2.35
CA LEU A 259 -7.31 10.36 -3.71
C LEU A 259 -8.68 10.83 -4.21
N LYS A 260 -8.67 11.81 -5.12
CA LYS A 260 -9.85 12.41 -5.74
C LYS A 260 -10.76 13.08 -4.72
N LEU A 261 -10.16 13.85 -3.82
CA LEU A 261 -10.87 14.58 -2.78
C LEU A 261 -11.89 15.60 -3.32
N GLU A 262 -11.75 16.06 -4.58
CA GLU A 262 -12.75 16.86 -5.29
C GLU A 262 -14.12 16.17 -5.39
N ASN A 263 -14.16 14.85 -5.30
CA ASN A 263 -15.40 14.06 -5.31
C ASN A 263 -16.05 13.92 -3.93
N ALA A 264 -15.44 14.47 -2.88
CA ALA A 264 -16.07 14.47 -1.56
C ALA A 264 -17.35 15.31 -1.62
N VAL A 265 -18.49 14.66 -1.42
CA VAL A 265 -19.79 15.31 -1.43
C VAL A 265 -20.08 15.79 -0.01
N HIS A 266 -20.39 17.07 0.10
CA HIS A 266 -20.79 17.69 1.37
C HIS A 266 -22.27 17.33 1.65
N TYR A 267 -22.50 16.36 2.51
CA TYR A 267 -23.83 16.09 3.06
C TYR A 267 -23.86 16.57 4.52
N GLY A 268 -23.99 17.88 4.75
CA GLY A 268 -24.17 18.45 6.08
C GLY A 268 -23.08 18.03 7.10
N ASP A 269 -23.44 17.94 8.37
CA ASP A 269 -22.55 17.62 9.49
C ASP A 269 -21.95 16.18 9.48
N ASP A 270 -22.27 15.36 8.49
CA ASP A 270 -21.90 13.94 8.42
C ASP A 270 -20.53 13.66 7.74
N LEU A 271 -19.79 14.67 7.34
CA LEU A 271 -18.50 14.50 6.64
C LEU A 271 -17.33 14.04 7.52
N GLU A 272 -17.59 13.63 8.76
CA GLU A 272 -16.54 13.17 9.66
C GLU A 272 -15.82 11.91 9.13
N ALA A 273 -14.78 12.09 8.33
CA ALA A 273 -13.85 11.03 7.98
C ALA A 273 -13.16 10.44 9.21
N ASN A 274 -13.18 11.17 10.29
CA ASN A 274 -12.61 10.89 11.60
C ASN A 274 -11.27 10.14 11.54
N LEU A 275 -10.27 10.78 10.91
CA LEU A 275 -8.92 10.22 10.84
C LEU A 275 -8.24 10.19 12.22
N ASN A 276 -8.77 10.93 13.19
CA ASN A 276 -8.34 10.90 14.59
C ASN A 276 -8.51 9.51 15.24
N ASP A 277 -9.49 8.71 14.82
CA ASP A 277 -9.70 7.35 15.35
C ASP A 277 -8.70 6.32 14.81
N LYS A 278 -7.86 6.68 13.82
CA LYS A 278 -6.89 5.79 13.20
C LYS A 278 -5.57 5.86 13.93
N LEU A 279 -5.47 5.06 14.98
CA LEU A 279 -4.42 5.12 16.02
C LEU A 279 -2.98 4.88 15.54
N GLN A 280 -2.78 4.38 14.32
CA GLN A 280 -1.45 3.92 13.87
C GLN A 280 -1.09 4.39 12.46
N LEU A 281 -1.71 5.47 11.97
CA LEU A 281 -1.27 6.10 10.71
C LEU A 281 0.01 6.90 10.97
N ASN A 282 1.06 6.57 10.22
CA ASN A 282 2.34 7.28 10.25
C ASN A 282 2.47 8.28 9.10
N GLU A 283 1.89 7.95 7.95
CA GLU A 283 1.97 8.76 6.74
C GLU A 283 0.57 8.95 6.12
N LEU A 284 0.27 10.17 5.73
CA LEU A 284 -0.98 10.53 5.07
C LEU A 284 -0.70 11.36 3.83
N LEU A 285 -1.27 10.93 2.68
CA LEU A 285 -1.29 11.71 1.46
C LEU A 285 -2.72 12.07 1.11
N LEU A 286 -2.99 13.35 0.94
CA LEU A 286 -4.27 13.92 0.53
C LEU A 286 -4.11 14.52 -0.86
N LYS A 287 -4.92 14.05 -1.84
CA LYS A 287 -4.77 14.48 -3.22
C LYS A 287 -6.12 14.77 -3.88
N TRP A 288 -6.21 15.98 -4.44
CA TRP A 288 -7.27 16.40 -5.35
C TRP A 288 -6.88 16.11 -6.80
N GLY A 289 -7.86 16.02 -7.71
CA GLY A 289 -7.64 15.71 -9.13
C GLY A 289 -7.13 16.88 -9.97
N GLY A 290 -7.19 18.08 -9.42
CA GLY A 290 -6.89 19.35 -10.10
C GLY A 290 -8.15 20.19 -10.29
N HIS A 291 -8.00 21.50 -10.16
CA HIS A 291 -9.11 22.46 -10.17
C HIS A 291 -9.23 23.16 -11.52
N THR A 292 -10.47 23.46 -11.90
CA THR A 292 -10.80 24.24 -13.10
C THR A 292 -10.88 25.74 -12.81
N GLY A 293 -10.65 26.19 -11.56
CA GLY A 293 -10.55 27.62 -11.21
C GLY A 293 -11.82 28.26 -10.65
N ASP A 294 -12.86 27.49 -10.31
CA ASP A 294 -14.07 28.03 -9.68
C ASP A 294 -13.86 28.35 -8.20
N THR A 295 -14.33 29.54 -7.77
CA THR A 295 -14.18 30.02 -6.39
C THR A 295 -14.98 29.20 -5.37
N ASP A 296 -16.09 28.59 -5.79
CA ASP A 296 -16.92 27.73 -4.93
C ASP A 296 -16.19 26.45 -4.50
N ASP A 297 -15.30 25.93 -5.34
CA ASP A 297 -14.49 24.75 -5.01
C ASP A 297 -13.46 25.04 -3.90
N SER A 298 -12.98 26.27 -3.78
CA SER A 298 -11.96 26.65 -2.80
C SER A 298 -12.45 26.57 -1.34
N GLN A 299 -13.68 27.04 -1.06
CA GLN A 299 -14.27 26.94 0.27
C GLN A 299 -14.57 25.48 0.64
N LYS A 300 -15.12 24.73 -0.31
CA LYS A 300 -15.39 23.29 -0.17
C LYS A 300 -14.14 22.50 0.15
N ASP A 301 -13.06 22.75 -0.57
CA ASP A 301 -11.80 22.05 -0.33
C ASP A 301 -11.21 22.33 1.04
N ARG A 302 -11.35 23.57 1.53
CA ARG A 302 -10.93 23.95 2.87
C ARG A 302 -11.73 23.19 3.93
N GLU A 303 -13.05 23.11 3.78
CA GLU A 303 -13.92 22.38 4.70
C GLU A 303 -13.58 20.89 4.71
N ILE A 304 -13.33 20.28 3.52
CA ILE A 304 -12.89 18.88 3.40
C ILE A 304 -11.55 18.68 4.13
N LEU A 305 -10.57 19.56 3.90
CA LEU A 305 -9.26 19.43 4.54
C LEU A 305 -9.34 19.61 6.05
N ASP A 306 -10.20 20.51 6.54
CA ASP A 306 -10.40 20.73 7.97
C ASP A 306 -10.99 19.48 8.66
N GLN A 307 -11.94 18.83 8.02
CA GLN A 307 -12.56 17.60 8.53
C GLN A 307 -11.65 16.35 8.43
N LEU A 308 -10.63 16.40 7.59
CA LEU A 308 -9.62 15.34 7.44
C LEU A 308 -8.47 15.48 8.45
N GLN A 309 -8.68 16.19 9.53
CA GLN A 309 -7.69 16.37 10.58
C GLN A 309 -7.17 15.02 11.10
N PRO A 310 -5.85 14.72 10.95
CA PRO A 310 -5.27 13.49 11.44
C PRO A 310 -4.95 13.57 12.94
N ARG A 311 -4.54 12.47 13.53
CA ARG A 311 -3.98 12.47 14.90
C ARG A 311 -2.67 13.26 14.99
N ALA A 312 -2.41 13.75 16.17
CA ALA A 312 -1.21 14.55 16.47
C ALA A 312 0.12 13.75 16.35
N ASP A 313 0.06 12.41 16.36
CA ASP A 313 1.24 11.52 16.24
C ASP A 313 1.61 11.19 14.79
N LEU A 314 0.87 11.70 13.79
CA LEU A 314 1.23 11.57 12.37
C LEU A 314 2.65 12.11 12.12
N LYS A 315 3.46 11.35 11.39
CA LYS A 315 4.85 11.71 11.10
C LYS A 315 5.05 12.41 9.76
N LYS A 316 4.26 12.02 8.75
CA LYS A 316 4.41 12.57 7.41
C LYS A 316 3.06 12.93 6.80
N LEU A 317 2.96 14.16 6.31
CA LEU A 317 1.79 14.66 5.61
C LEU A 317 2.18 15.17 4.23
N THR A 318 1.44 14.75 3.22
CA THR A 318 1.59 15.25 1.84
C THR A 318 0.24 15.74 1.34
N ILE A 319 0.17 16.96 0.85
CA ILE A 319 -1.02 17.58 0.27
C ILE A 319 -0.71 17.94 -1.18
N VAL A 320 -1.56 17.49 -2.11
CA VAL A 320 -1.33 17.66 -3.55
C VAL A 320 -2.58 18.22 -4.23
N ASN A 321 -2.43 19.23 -5.06
CA ASN A 321 -3.49 19.90 -5.84
C ASN A 321 -4.64 20.45 -4.97
N TYR A 322 -4.34 20.90 -3.77
CA TYR A 322 -5.34 21.55 -2.90
C TYR A 322 -5.79 22.88 -3.48
N GLY A 323 -7.10 23.09 -3.58
CA GLY A 323 -7.70 24.28 -4.22
C GLY A 323 -8.10 25.39 -3.24
N GLY A 324 -7.96 25.18 -1.93
CA GLY A 324 -8.28 26.20 -0.94
C GLY A 324 -7.29 27.38 -0.94
N THR A 325 -7.77 28.56 -0.56
CA THR A 325 -6.95 29.79 -0.45
C THR A 325 -6.16 29.87 0.85
N ALA A 326 -6.57 29.13 1.87
CA ALA A 326 -5.89 29.05 3.17
C ALA A 326 -5.92 27.62 3.71
N PHE A 327 -4.89 27.27 4.48
CA PHE A 327 -4.84 25.98 5.17
C PHE A 327 -5.60 26.01 6.50
N PRO A 328 -6.11 24.87 7.00
CA PRO A 328 -6.75 24.80 8.31
C PRO A 328 -5.77 25.07 9.46
N CYS A 329 -6.29 25.57 10.57
CA CYS A 329 -5.49 25.94 11.75
C CYS A 329 -4.72 24.76 12.38
N TRP A 330 -5.22 23.54 12.23
CA TRP A 330 -4.54 22.36 12.79
C TRP A 330 -3.18 22.08 12.12
N LEU A 331 -2.97 22.52 10.86
CA LEU A 331 -1.74 22.23 10.09
C LEU A 331 -0.52 23.04 10.55
N GLY A 332 -0.54 23.75 11.57
CA GLY A 332 0.62 24.44 12.17
C GLY A 332 0.53 24.40 13.68
N HIS A 333 -0.36 23.56 14.21
CA HIS A 333 -0.57 23.52 15.65
C HIS A 333 0.53 22.75 16.37
N VAL A 334 1.02 23.30 17.47
CA VAL A 334 2.18 22.79 18.25
C VAL A 334 2.03 21.35 18.74
N SER A 335 0.79 20.86 18.88
CA SER A 335 0.51 19.48 19.33
C SER A 335 0.91 18.42 18.32
N TYR A 336 1.16 18.79 17.05
CA TYR A 336 1.49 17.81 16.02
C TYR A 336 2.97 17.44 16.01
N ASN A 337 3.24 16.13 15.94
CA ASN A 337 4.59 15.55 15.87
C ASN A 337 5.03 15.27 14.42
N LEU A 338 4.64 16.13 13.49
CA LEU A 338 5.00 16.03 12.08
C LEU A 338 6.51 16.17 11.91
N VAL A 339 7.12 15.20 11.24
CA VAL A 339 8.55 15.19 10.89
C VAL A 339 8.77 15.65 9.45
N SER A 340 7.82 15.37 8.57
CA SER A 340 7.90 15.73 7.15
C SER A 340 6.56 16.26 6.64
N ILE A 341 6.60 17.41 6.00
CA ILE A 341 5.44 18.02 5.30
C ILE A 341 5.83 18.25 3.85
N SER A 342 4.91 17.92 2.94
CA SER A 342 5.06 18.20 1.51
C SER A 342 3.78 18.84 0.96
N LEU A 343 3.88 20.07 0.48
CA LEU A 343 2.82 20.79 -0.19
C LEU A 343 3.16 20.92 -1.68
N ARG A 344 2.32 20.36 -2.55
CA ARG A 344 2.59 20.32 -3.99
C ARG A 344 1.39 20.79 -4.79
N LYS A 345 1.62 21.71 -5.71
CA LYS A 345 0.57 22.22 -6.64
C LYS A 345 -0.63 22.82 -5.94
N CYS A 346 -0.45 23.42 -4.77
CA CYS A 346 -1.50 24.14 -4.04
C CYS A 346 -1.56 25.60 -4.53
N LYS A 347 -1.92 25.77 -5.79
CA LYS A 347 -1.74 27.03 -6.57
C LYS A 347 -2.55 28.21 -6.06
N TYR A 348 -3.66 27.98 -5.35
CA TYR A 348 -4.57 29.04 -4.91
C TYR A 348 -4.30 29.53 -3.48
N CYS A 349 -3.40 28.87 -2.75
CA CYS A 349 -3.05 29.28 -1.39
C CYS A 349 -2.36 30.65 -1.39
N LEU A 350 -2.79 31.53 -0.47
CA LEU A 350 -2.27 32.90 -0.32
C LEU A 350 -1.22 33.00 0.79
N SER A 351 -1.27 32.10 1.79
CA SER A 351 -0.35 32.08 2.93
C SER A 351 0.03 30.67 3.34
N LEU A 352 1.17 30.53 3.99
CA LEU A 352 1.64 29.27 4.56
C LEU A 352 1.20 29.14 6.02
N PRO A 353 0.94 27.91 6.51
CA PRO A 353 0.68 27.67 7.93
C PRO A 353 1.89 28.01 8.81
N PRO A 354 1.69 28.24 10.12
CA PRO A 354 2.76 28.52 11.07
C PRO A 354 3.60 27.29 11.40
N PHE A 355 4.38 26.80 10.43
CA PHE A 355 5.19 25.60 10.57
C PHE A 355 6.33 25.73 11.58
N GLY A 356 6.73 26.95 11.94
CA GLY A 356 7.69 27.21 13.00
C GLY A 356 7.24 26.74 14.38
N ASN A 357 5.94 26.51 14.58
CA ASN A 357 5.37 25.95 15.81
C ASN A 357 5.58 24.43 15.93
N LEU A 358 5.94 23.73 14.86
CA LEU A 358 6.02 22.26 14.84
C LEU A 358 7.37 21.80 15.41
N PRO A 359 7.40 21.18 16.61
CA PRO A 359 8.64 20.91 17.33
C PRO A 359 9.51 19.82 16.70
N SER A 360 8.87 18.93 15.93
CA SER A 360 9.52 17.75 15.34
C SER A 360 9.81 17.87 13.85
N LEU A 361 9.50 18.99 13.21
CA LEU A 361 9.60 19.19 11.77
C LEU A 361 11.07 19.20 11.31
N LYS A 362 11.42 18.24 10.45
CA LYS A 362 12.77 18.09 9.87
C LYS A 362 12.81 18.34 8.36
N TYR A 363 11.71 18.02 7.67
CA TYR A 363 11.66 18.10 6.21
C TYR A 363 10.42 18.87 5.78
N LEU A 364 10.62 19.95 5.03
CA LEU A 364 9.55 20.76 4.45
C LEU A 364 9.79 20.89 2.94
N TYR A 365 8.85 20.36 2.15
CA TYR A 365 8.90 20.39 0.68
C TYR A 365 7.74 21.24 0.18
N ILE A 366 8.04 22.28 -0.59
CA ILE A 366 7.05 23.18 -1.16
C ILE A 366 7.32 23.29 -2.66
N THR A 367 6.33 22.92 -3.48
CA THR A 367 6.45 23.00 -4.94
C THR A 367 5.17 23.55 -5.56
N GLU A 368 5.29 24.43 -6.54
CA GLU A 368 4.20 25.03 -7.33
C GLU A 368 3.09 25.68 -6.45
N LEU A 369 3.46 26.53 -5.49
CA LEU A 369 2.57 27.42 -4.72
C LEU A 369 2.65 28.85 -5.27
N ASN A 370 2.06 29.10 -6.42
CA ASN A 370 2.31 30.30 -7.23
C ASN A 370 1.71 31.60 -6.66
N ASN A 371 0.71 31.53 -5.77
CA ASN A 371 0.04 32.68 -5.19
C ASN A 371 0.57 33.08 -3.81
N VAL A 372 1.55 32.36 -3.28
CA VAL A 372 2.24 32.78 -2.04
C VAL A 372 3.34 33.75 -2.42
N GLU A 373 3.08 35.03 -2.29
CA GLU A 373 4.01 36.11 -2.69
C GLU A 373 5.07 36.39 -1.64
N PHE A 374 4.75 36.20 -0.36
CA PHE A 374 5.67 36.47 0.75
C PHE A 374 5.41 35.53 1.93
N ILE A 375 6.44 35.35 2.75
CA ILE A 375 6.35 34.60 4.00
C ILE A 375 6.19 35.62 5.12
N ASP A 376 5.08 35.55 5.84
CA ASP A 376 4.79 36.41 6.97
C ASP A 376 5.48 35.94 8.27
N SER A 377 5.39 36.77 9.30
CA SER A 377 5.96 36.46 10.63
C SER A 377 5.24 35.28 11.31
N GLU A 378 3.99 35.00 10.94
CA GLU A 378 3.22 33.89 11.50
C GLU A 378 3.78 32.54 11.12
N PHE A 379 4.38 32.41 9.93
CA PHE A 379 5.05 31.21 9.47
C PHE A 379 6.15 30.73 10.45
N TYR A 380 6.86 31.67 11.07
CA TYR A 380 7.93 31.37 12.02
C TYR A 380 7.41 31.05 13.43
N GLY A 381 6.14 31.29 13.70
CA GLY A 381 5.53 31.15 15.02
C GLY A 381 5.81 32.34 15.95
N PRO A 382 5.30 32.30 17.21
CA PRO A 382 5.40 33.42 18.12
C PRO A 382 6.85 33.73 18.51
N ALA A 383 7.24 35.00 18.41
CA ALA A 383 8.61 35.48 18.74
C ALA A 383 9.04 35.22 20.21
N ALA A 384 8.09 34.85 21.08
CA ALA A 384 8.32 34.59 22.51
C ALA A 384 8.70 33.14 22.87
N SER A 385 8.79 32.21 21.89
CA SER A 385 9.18 30.83 22.20
C SER A 385 10.68 30.75 22.47
N THR A 386 11.07 30.11 23.59
CA THR A 386 12.47 29.88 23.99
C THR A 386 13.22 28.90 23.08
N SER A 387 12.54 28.27 22.17
CA SER A 387 13.12 27.39 21.13
C SER A 387 13.27 28.14 19.82
N LYS A 388 14.44 28.03 19.20
CA LYS A 388 14.65 28.59 17.84
C LYS A 388 13.64 27.97 16.88
N PRO A 389 12.86 28.79 16.12
CA PRO A 389 12.03 28.27 15.05
C PRO A 389 12.89 27.41 14.11
N PHE A 390 12.37 26.25 13.71
CA PHE A 390 13.06 25.37 12.75
C PHE A 390 14.46 24.87 13.18
N GLY A 391 14.73 24.69 14.47
CA GLY A 391 16.05 24.27 14.97
C GLY A 391 16.59 22.92 14.43
N SER A 392 15.77 22.13 13.73
CA SER A 392 16.12 20.82 13.14
C SER A 392 15.78 20.70 11.66
N LEU A 393 15.49 21.82 10.98
CA LEU A 393 14.94 21.79 9.63
C LEU A 393 16.02 21.59 8.56
N ASN A 394 15.87 20.55 7.75
CA ASN A 394 16.57 20.37 6.47
C ASN A 394 15.62 20.83 5.35
N PHE A 395 15.90 21.98 4.75
CA PHE A 395 15.10 22.52 3.65
C PHE A 395 15.39 21.76 2.33
N ALA A 396 14.32 21.41 1.60
CA ALA A 396 14.39 21.20 0.17
C ALA A 396 13.23 21.96 -0.48
N ILE A 397 13.51 23.10 -1.06
CA ILE A 397 12.62 23.78 -2.00
C ILE A 397 13.07 23.32 -3.37
N GLU A 398 12.24 22.54 -4.08
CA GLU A 398 12.47 22.26 -5.51
C GLU A 398 12.05 23.49 -6.31
N GLU A 399 12.87 23.81 -7.33
CA GLU A 399 12.77 24.95 -8.24
C GLU A 399 11.35 25.10 -8.79
N ASP A 400 10.75 26.25 -8.62
CA ASP A 400 9.63 26.91 -9.25
C ASP A 400 8.83 27.80 -8.25
N VAL A 401 9.33 28.03 -7.03
CA VAL A 401 8.68 28.92 -6.08
C VAL A 401 9.54 30.16 -5.86
N ALA A 402 9.24 31.23 -6.61
CA ALA A 402 9.80 32.55 -6.36
C ALA A 402 9.12 33.19 -5.12
N ILE A 403 9.47 32.75 -3.91
CA ILE A 403 8.99 33.39 -2.69
C ILE A 403 9.99 34.46 -2.27
N ALA A 404 9.59 35.73 -2.38
CA ALA A 404 10.37 36.84 -1.85
C ALA A 404 10.42 36.75 -0.32
N GLY A 405 11.62 36.66 0.27
CA GLY A 405 11.82 36.64 1.73
C GLY A 405 12.48 35.41 2.31
N MET A 406 12.75 34.35 1.54
CA MET A 406 13.67 33.31 1.96
C MET A 406 15.11 33.74 1.77
N ALA A 407 15.59 34.60 2.68
CA ALA A 407 17.03 34.84 2.82
C ALA A 407 17.67 33.56 3.39
N SER A 408 18.75 33.11 2.74
CA SER A 408 19.66 32.04 3.15
C SER A 408 19.75 31.88 4.68
N PHE A 409 19.33 30.71 5.19
CA PHE A 409 19.65 30.24 6.53
C PHE A 409 20.90 29.39 6.53
#